data_847ea75a6ed1b051602b709533fc744a
#
_entry.id   847ea75a6ed1b051602b709533fc744a
#
_cell.length_a   1.000
_cell.length_b   1.000
_cell.length_c   1.000
_cell.angle_alpha   90.00
_cell.angle_beta   90.00
_cell.angle_gamma   90.00
#
_symmetry.space_group_name_H-M   'P 1'
#
loop_
_entity.id
_entity.type
_entity.pdbx_description
1 polymer ?
#
loop_
_entity_poly.entity_id
_entity_poly.type
_entity_poly.pdbx_seq_one_letter_code
_entity_poly.pdbx_strand_id
1 'polypeptide(L)'
;MTPTPKKKLPLLKLAVIAAVAGVAVLLVVSGGDVRGLIARVSEWINRGVAMISAAGPVAFFTAMALAPALGVPSLTFILPAGPAFADRLGMTNVILLSMLAITVNYVFAYWLARQALRPLLEKLVVRLGYELPKVDAGDTTDMILILRLTPGIPFCVQNYLLGLAEVPFGKFFLWSFVLCMPQNAAFILFGDALLHGKGKMLLYAGGAIVAIVSGTHLLRRHYGRKRSAA
;
A
#
# COMPACT_ATOMS: atom_id res chain seq x y z
N MET A 1 43.25 12.33 -7.04
CA MET A 1 42.54 11.10 -6.72
C MET A 1 41.07 11.44 -6.59
N THR A 2 40.27 11.18 -7.65
CA THR A 2 38.81 11.38 -7.65
C THR A 2 38.14 10.21 -6.95
N PRO A 3 37.25 10.42 -5.97
CA PRO A 3 36.59 9.32 -5.28
C PRO A 3 35.61 8.63 -6.26
N THR A 4 35.79 7.33 -6.43
CA THR A 4 34.88 6.47 -7.22
C THR A 4 33.47 6.53 -6.65
N PRO A 5 32.42 6.75 -7.48
CA PRO A 5 31.05 6.80 -6.99
C PRO A 5 30.64 5.42 -6.45
N LYS A 6 30.32 5.34 -5.16
CA LYS A 6 29.77 4.14 -4.54
C LYS A 6 28.46 3.79 -5.23
N LYS A 7 28.44 2.67 -5.97
CA LYS A 7 27.21 2.11 -6.56
C LYS A 7 26.16 1.87 -5.47
N LYS A 8 25.13 2.69 -5.43
CA LYS A 8 23.96 2.45 -4.55
C LYS A 8 23.30 1.15 -4.98
N LEU A 9 23.28 0.16 -4.08
CA LEU A 9 22.54 -1.08 -4.31
C LEU A 9 21.07 -0.72 -4.56
N PRO A 10 20.44 -1.18 -5.64
CA PRO A 10 19.05 -0.84 -5.90
C PRO A 10 18.16 -1.36 -4.75
N LEU A 11 17.29 -0.51 -4.22
CA LEU A 11 16.37 -0.80 -3.12
C LEU A 11 15.65 -2.14 -3.27
N LEU A 12 15.32 -2.54 -4.49
CA LEU A 12 14.72 -3.83 -4.81
C LEU A 12 15.63 -5.02 -4.45
N LYS A 13 16.94 -4.92 -4.71
CA LYS A 13 17.91 -5.97 -4.33
C LYS A 13 18.03 -6.06 -2.81
N LEU A 14 18.03 -4.93 -2.10
CA LEU A 14 18.03 -4.90 -0.64
C LEU A 14 16.76 -5.51 -0.06
N ALA A 15 15.59 -5.20 -0.62
CA ALA A 15 14.31 -5.77 -0.19
C ALA A 15 14.26 -7.29 -0.44
N VAL A 16 14.76 -7.76 -1.58
CA VAL A 16 14.85 -9.21 -1.88
C VAL A 16 15.83 -9.90 -0.94
N ILE A 17 17.00 -9.31 -0.70
CA ILE A 17 17.99 -9.87 0.25
C ILE A 17 17.41 -9.90 1.66
N ALA A 18 16.71 -8.84 2.11
CA ALA A 18 16.07 -8.80 3.41
C ALA A 18 14.95 -9.85 3.53
N ALA A 19 14.14 -10.04 2.48
CA ALA A 19 13.10 -11.07 2.44
C ALA A 19 13.70 -12.47 2.49
N VAL A 20 14.74 -12.76 1.70
CA VAL A 20 15.45 -14.05 1.68
C VAL A 20 16.14 -14.30 3.02
N ALA A 21 16.79 -13.29 3.60
CA ALA A 21 17.41 -13.38 4.92
C ALA A 21 16.36 -13.63 6.02
N GLY A 22 15.22 -12.95 5.95
CA GLY A 22 14.10 -13.16 6.88
C GLY A 22 13.55 -14.59 6.81
N VAL A 23 13.36 -15.13 5.60
CA VAL A 23 12.96 -16.52 5.40
C VAL A 23 14.03 -17.50 5.92
N ALA A 24 15.30 -17.23 5.64
CA ALA A 24 16.40 -18.08 6.12
C ALA A 24 16.49 -18.08 7.65
N VAL A 25 16.35 -16.92 8.30
CA VAL A 25 16.31 -16.81 9.77
C VAL A 25 15.10 -17.56 10.33
N LEU A 26 13.92 -17.44 9.72
CA LEU A 26 12.73 -18.20 10.13
C LEU A 26 12.95 -19.72 10.00
N LEU A 27 13.59 -20.17 8.94
CA LEU A 27 13.92 -21.60 8.74
C LEU A 27 14.94 -22.11 9.78
N VAL A 28 15.94 -21.31 10.13
CA VAL A 28 16.93 -21.66 11.16
C VAL A 28 16.30 -21.69 12.54
N VAL A 29 15.46 -20.69 12.88
CA VAL A 29 14.77 -20.62 14.17
C VAL A 29 13.73 -21.74 14.33
N SER A 30 13.10 -22.18 13.23
CA SER A 30 12.16 -23.32 13.23
C SER A 30 12.83 -24.69 13.27
N GLY A 31 14.16 -24.77 13.36
CA GLY A 31 14.90 -26.03 13.35
C GLY A 31 14.76 -26.84 12.06
N GLY A 32 14.43 -26.18 10.94
CA GLY A 32 14.20 -26.82 9.63
C GLY A 32 12.80 -27.41 9.44
N ASP A 33 11.93 -27.34 10.45
CA ASP A 33 10.54 -27.81 10.34
C ASP A 33 9.67 -26.78 9.59
N VAL A 34 9.76 -26.80 8.28
CA VAL A 34 8.97 -25.94 7.37
C VAL A 34 7.47 -26.20 7.53
N ARG A 35 7.06 -27.44 7.76
CA ARG A 35 5.63 -27.79 7.93
C ARG A 35 5.06 -27.24 9.21
N GLY A 36 5.79 -27.37 10.32
CA GLY A 36 5.40 -26.79 11.61
C GLY A 36 5.38 -25.27 11.58
N LEU A 37 6.32 -24.63 10.86
CA LEU A 37 6.31 -23.18 10.67
C LEU A 37 5.07 -22.72 9.88
N ILE A 38 4.76 -23.38 8.76
CA ILE A 38 3.58 -23.08 7.95
C ILE A 38 2.30 -23.26 8.78
N ALA A 39 2.21 -24.34 9.56
CA ALA A 39 1.05 -24.60 10.42
C ALA A 39 0.86 -23.49 11.47
N ARG A 40 1.94 -23.04 12.15
CA ARG A 40 1.88 -21.95 13.14
C ARG A 40 1.47 -20.63 12.49
N VAL A 41 2.07 -20.27 11.35
CA VAL A 41 1.70 -19.05 10.61
C VAL A 41 0.25 -19.11 10.17
N SER A 42 -0.23 -20.24 9.64
CA SER A 42 -1.62 -20.44 9.26
C SER A 42 -2.57 -20.28 10.46
N GLU A 43 -2.22 -20.85 11.61
CA GLU A 43 -3.03 -20.72 12.83
C GLU A 43 -3.11 -19.27 13.33
N TRP A 44 -2.00 -18.54 13.32
CA TRP A 44 -1.97 -17.11 13.66
C TRP A 44 -2.86 -16.28 12.72
N ILE A 45 -2.78 -16.53 11.41
CA ILE A 45 -3.61 -15.85 10.41
C ILE A 45 -5.09 -16.18 10.65
N ASN A 46 -5.43 -17.46 10.86
CA ASN A 46 -6.81 -17.88 11.09
C ASN A 46 -7.39 -17.29 12.38
N ARG A 47 -6.61 -17.22 13.45
CA ARG A 47 -7.01 -16.53 14.70
C ARG A 47 -7.27 -15.04 14.45
N GLY A 48 -6.37 -14.37 13.72
CA GLY A 48 -6.55 -12.95 13.34
C GLY A 48 -7.82 -12.73 12.53
N VAL A 49 -8.07 -13.57 11.53
CA VAL A 49 -9.29 -13.52 10.72
C VAL A 49 -10.54 -13.77 11.56
N ALA A 50 -10.50 -14.74 12.47
CA ALA A 50 -11.63 -15.03 13.36
C ALA A 50 -11.96 -13.84 14.30
N MET A 51 -10.93 -13.18 14.86
CA MET A 51 -11.12 -11.99 15.69
C MET A 51 -11.74 -10.83 14.89
N ILE A 52 -11.25 -10.61 13.66
CA ILE A 52 -11.77 -9.59 12.75
C ILE A 52 -13.21 -9.88 12.36
N SER A 53 -13.52 -11.15 12.03
CA SER A 53 -14.89 -11.59 11.69
C SER A 53 -15.87 -11.40 12.86
N ALA A 54 -15.41 -11.61 14.09
CA ALA A 54 -16.20 -11.42 15.30
C ALA A 54 -16.57 -9.95 15.56
N ALA A 55 -15.71 -9.01 15.18
CA ALA A 55 -15.99 -7.56 15.28
C ALA A 55 -17.13 -7.12 14.34
N GLY A 56 -17.41 -7.90 13.31
CA GLY A 56 -18.44 -7.65 12.32
C GLY A 56 -18.02 -6.70 11.20
N PRO A 57 -18.78 -6.73 10.07
CA PRO A 57 -18.38 -6.00 8.86
C PRO A 57 -18.38 -4.47 9.07
N VAL A 58 -19.32 -3.92 9.82
CA VAL A 58 -19.40 -2.46 10.02
C VAL A 58 -18.17 -1.94 10.75
N ALA A 59 -17.79 -2.56 11.86
CA ALA A 59 -16.60 -2.16 12.62
C ALA A 59 -15.33 -2.33 11.78
N PHE A 60 -15.23 -3.42 11.04
CA PHE A 60 -14.08 -3.71 10.19
C PHE A 60 -13.90 -2.68 9.06
N PHE A 61 -14.94 -2.43 8.26
CA PHE A 61 -14.85 -1.47 7.15
C PHE A 61 -14.72 -0.03 7.62
N THR A 62 -15.28 0.31 8.79
CA THR A 62 -15.05 1.62 9.43
C THR A 62 -13.58 1.77 9.86
N ALA A 63 -13.00 0.75 10.50
CA ALA A 63 -11.59 0.75 10.84
C ALA A 63 -10.70 0.81 9.59
N MET A 64 -11.04 0.08 8.51
CA MET A 64 -10.37 0.14 7.23
C MET A 64 -10.43 1.53 6.59
N ALA A 65 -11.51 2.28 6.80
CA ALA A 65 -11.66 3.65 6.31
C ALA A 65 -10.82 4.67 7.10
N LEU A 66 -10.62 4.47 8.40
CA LEU A 66 -10.01 5.48 9.27
C LEU A 66 -8.59 5.14 9.71
N ALA A 67 -8.33 3.89 10.13
CA ALA A 67 -7.06 3.51 10.75
C ALA A 67 -5.83 3.65 9.84
N PRO A 68 -5.90 3.39 8.52
CA PRO A 68 -4.75 3.61 7.66
C PRO A 68 -4.34 5.09 7.53
N ALA A 69 -5.28 6.03 7.69
CA ALA A 69 -4.93 7.44 7.75
C ALA A 69 -4.18 7.80 9.04
N LEU A 70 -4.27 7.00 10.08
CA LEU A 70 -3.54 7.16 11.34
C LEU A 70 -2.21 6.40 11.37
N GLY A 71 -1.81 5.80 10.24
CA GLY A 71 -0.52 5.10 10.09
C GLY A 71 -0.59 3.58 10.18
N VAL A 72 -1.74 2.98 10.40
CA VAL A 72 -1.90 1.51 10.35
C VAL A 72 -1.70 1.04 8.90
N PRO A 73 -0.88 0.01 8.64
CA PRO A 73 -0.69 -0.49 7.28
C PRO A 73 -2.01 -0.97 6.66
N SER A 74 -2.39 -0.43 5.48
CA SER A 74 -3.66 -0.76 4.82
C SER A 74 -3.81 -2.25 4.47
N LEU A 75 -2.69 -2.95 4.21
CA LEU A 75 -2.67 -4.39 3.95
C LEU A 75 -3.22 -5.22 5.11
N THR A 76 -3.14 -4.71 6.36
CA THR A 76 -3.72 -5.35 7.55
C THR A 76 -5.24 -5.52 7.43
N PHE A 77 -5.90 -4.67 6.65
CA PHE A 77 -7.32 -4.75 6.37
C PHE A 77 -7.63 -5.40 5.02
N ILE A 78 -6.84 -5.08 3.98
CA ILE A 78 -7.11 -5.52 2.61
C ILE A 78 -6.99 -7.04 2.48
N LEU A 79 -5.94 -7.65 3.01
CA LEU A 79 -5.71 -9.09 2.89
C LEU A 79 -6.77 -9.94 3.60
N PRO A 80 -7.18 -9.66 4.85
CA PRO A 80 -8.18 -10.46 5.54
C PRO A 80 -9.63 -10.14 5.15
N ALA A 81 -9.91 -9.09 4.39
CA ALA A 81 -11.27 -8.70 4.03
C ALA A 81 -12.04 -9.82 3.32
N GLY A 82 -11.42 -10.47 2.31
CA GLY A 82 -12.00 -11.61 1.60
C GLY A 82 -12.26 -12.80 2.55
N PRO A 83 -11.22 -13.36 3.17
CA PRO A 83 -11.39 -14.50 4.09
C PRO A 83 -12.37 -14.27 5.24
N ALA A 84 -12.43 -13.04 5.77
CA ALA A 84 -13.27 -12.75 6.92
C ALA A 84 -14.77 -12.62 6.56
N PHE A 85 -15.08 -12.13 5.35
CA PHE A 85 -16.43 -11.69 5.06
C PHE A 85 -17.01 -12.21 3.75
N ALA A 86 -16.23 -12.87 2.86
CA ALA A 86 -16.73 -13.32 1.56
C ALA A 86 -17.86 -14.36 1.69
N ASP A 87 -17.80 -15.26 2.66
CA ASP A 87 -18.83 -16.28 2.88
C ASP A 87 -20.17 -15.67 3.37
N ARG A 88 -20.11 -14.54 4.10
CA ARG A 88 -21.30 -13.88 4.67
C ARG A 88 -21.91 -12.83 3.74
N LEU A 89 -21.08 -12.06 3.05
CA LEU A 89 -21.51 -10.91 2.25
C LEU A 89 -21.43 -11.18 0.75
N GLY A 90 -20.73 -12.21 0.34
CA GLY A 90 -20.32 -12.43 -1.05
C GLY A 90 -19.09 -11.62 -1.43
N MET A 91 -18.21 -12.19 -2.25
CA MET A 91 -16.93 -11.56 -2.63
C MET A 91 -17.12 -10.20 -3.30
N THR A 92 -18.12 -10.06 -4.17
CA THR A 92 -18.40 -8.79 -4.86
C THR A 92 -18.71 -7.67 -3.87
N ASN A 93 -19.56 -7.93 -2.86
CA ASN A 93 -19.89 -6.93 -1.85
C ASN A 93 -18.69 -6.58 -0.97
N VAL A 94 -17.84 -7.56 -0.63
CA VAL A 94 -16.61 -7.33 0.12
C VAL A 94 -15.68 -6.40 -0.67
N ILE A 95 -15.49 -6.63 -1.96
CA ILE A 95 -14.67 -5.77 -2.82
C ILE A 95 -15.27 -4.35 -2.87
N LEU A 96 -16.59 -4.21 -3.10
CA LEU A 96 -17.24 -2.91 -3.17
C LEU A 96 -17.15 -2.13 -1.85
N LEU A 97 -17.40 -2.78 -0.71
CA LEU A 97 -17.27 -2.17 0.61
C LEU A 97 -15.83 -1.78 0.93
N SER A 98 -14.87 -2.62 0.55
CA SER A 98 -13.45 -2.30 0.70
C SER A 98 -13.05 -1.11 -0.16
N MET A 99 -13.51 -1.05 -1.41
CA MET A 99 -13.26 0.10 -2.29
C MET A 99 -13.86 1.37 -1.73
N LEU A 100 -15.07 1.31 -1.19
CA LEU A 100 -15.72 2.43 -0.53
C LEU A 100 -14.91 2.88 0.71
N ALA A 101 -14.53 1.95 1.58
CA ALA A 101 -13.75 2.25 2.77
C ALA A 101 -12.39 2.89 2.43
N ILE A 102 -11.68 2.33 1.44
CA ILE A 102 -10.40 2.89 0.97
C ILE A 102 -10.59 4.27 0.34
N THR A 103 -11.69 4.48 -0.39
CA THR A 103 -12.03 5.79 -0.95
C THR A 103 -12.25 6.83 0.14
N VAL A 104 -12.99 6.48 1.18
CA VAL A 104 -13.16 7.33 2.38
C VAL A 104 -11.81 7.60 3.03
N ASN A 105 -10.95 6.59 3.15
CA ASN A 105 -9.59 6.76 3.67
C ASN A 105 -8.77 7.78 2.86
N TYR A 106 -8.83 7.75 1.52
CA TYR A 106 -8.12 8.72 0.68
C TYR A 106 -8.57 10.15 0.96
N VAL A 107 -9.89 10.34 0.98
CA VAL A 107 -10.49 11.65 1.26
C VAL A 107 -10.08 12.12 2.64
N PHE A 108 -10.25 11.27 3.65
CA PHE A 108 -9.92 11.60 5.04
C PHE A 108 -8.43 11.92 5.23
N ALA A 109 -7.53 11.06 4.74
CA ALA A 109 -6.09 11.26 4.86
C ALA A 109 -5.61 12.54 4.13
N TYR A 110 -6.15 12.82 2.94
CA TYR A 110 -5.83 14.01 2.17
C TYR A 110 -6.24 15.29 2.92
N TRP A 111 -7.48 15.34 3.43
CA TRP A 111 -7.97 16.52 4.15
C TRP A 111 -7.30 16.67 5.52
N LEU A 112 -7.01 15.57 6.20
CA LEU A 112 -6.23 15.58 7.45
C LEU A 112 -4.85 16.21 7.23
N ALA A 113 -4.17 15.80 6.15
CA ALA A 113 -2.87 16.36 5.79
C ALA A 113 -2.98 17.85 5.45
N ARG A 114 -3.95 18.23 4.63
CA ARG A 114 -4.07 19.59 4.12
C ARG A 114 -4.55 20.59 5.16
N GLN A 115 -5.50 20.20 6.01
CA GLN A 115 -6.12 21.12 6.96
C GLN A 115 -5.50 21.09 8.36
N ALA A 116 -5.08 19.91 8.83
CA ALA A 116 -4.56 19.76 10.18
C ALA A 116 -3.03 19.73 10.21
N LEU A 117 -2.38 18.90 9.38
CA LEU A 117 -0.94 18.73 9.44
C LEU A 117 -0.18 19.90 8.79
N ARG A 118 -0.67 20.40 7.67
CA ARG A 118 0.01 21.46 6.95
C ARG A 118 0.23 22.73 7.77
N PRO A 119 -0.77 23.35 8.43
CA PRO A 119 -0.57 24.57 9.20
C PRO A 119 0.37 24.36 10.40
N LEU A 120 0.42 23.13 10.95
CA LEU A 120 1.39 22.79 12.00
C LEU A 120 2.81 22.71 11.44
N LEU A 121 2.98 22.05 10.29
CA LEU A 121 4.28 21.91 9.63
C LEU A 121 4.77 23.25 9.09
N GLU A 122 3.93 24.09 8.51
CA GLU A 122 4.30 25.44 8.05
C GLU A 122 4.87 26.27 9.20
N LYS A 123 4.20 26.28 10.36
CA LYS A 123 4.70 26.99 11.56
C LYS A 123 6.07 26.47 12.01
N LEU A 124 6.28 25.15 11.94
CA LEU A 124 7.56 24.54 12.33
C LEU A 124 8.65 24.83 11.31
N VAL A 125 8.36 24.67 10.02
CA VAL A 125 9.32 24.87 8.91
C VAL A 125 9.75 26.33 8.82
N VAL A 126 8.79 27.27 8.94
CA VAL A 126 9.09 28.72 8.99
C VAL A 126 9.97 29.07 10.19
N ARG A 127 9.70 28.47 11.38
CA ARG A 127 10.58 28.67 12.55
C ARG A 127 12.00 28.17 12.33
N LEU A 128 12.19 27.17 11.47
CA LEU A 128 13.49 26.62 11.09
C LEU A 128 14.14 27.38 9.93
N GLY A 129 13.50 28.43 9.39
CA GLY A 129 14.01 29.24 8.27
C GLY A 129 13.85 28.61 6.90
N TYR A 130 12.92 27.65 6.74
CA TYR A 130 12.63 26.97 5.47
C TYR A 130 11.23 27.30 4.98
N GLU A 131 10.97 27.03 3.71
CA GLU A 131 9.65 27.09 3.09
C GLU A 131 9.20 25.70 2.64
N LEU A 132 7.90 25.40 2.77
CA LEU A 132 7.35 24.17 2.22
C LEU A 132 7.34 24.25 0.68
N PRO A 133 7.83 23.22 0.00
CA PRO A 133 7.83 23.19 -1.46
C PRO A 133 6.40 23.25 -1.99
N LYS A 134 6.12 24.19 -2.88
CA LYS A 134 4.89 24.24 -3.68
C LYS A 134 5.14 23.48 -4.98
N VAL A 135 4.17 22.67 -5.38
CA VAL A 135 4.24 21.95 -6.66
C VAL A 135 3.50 22.75 -7.72
N ASP A 136 4.18 23.03 -8.81
CA ASP A 136 3.58 23.72 -9.95
C ASP A 136 2.44 22.90 -10.56
N ALA A 137 1.42 23.59 -11.09
CA ALA A 137 0.20 22.97 -11.60
C ALA A 137 0.47 21.95 -12.75
N GLY A 138 1.57 22.09 -13.48
CA GLY A 138 2.01 21.17 -14.52
C GLY A 138 2.53 19.84 -13.99
N ASP A 139 3.25 19.85 -12.86
CA ASP A 139 3.94 18.69 -12.31
C ASP A 139 3.08 17.83 -11.36
N THR A 140 1.85 18.24 -11.08
CA THR A 140 0.99 17.56 -10.09
C THR A 140 0.64 16.13 -10.47
N THR A 141 0.37 15.86 -11.73
CA THR A 141 0.05 14.48 -12.20
C THR A 141 1.26 13.59 -12.09
N ASP A 142 2.43 14.07 -12.49
CA ASP A 142 3.69 13.32 -12.40
C ASP A 142 4.05 13.00 -10.95
N MET A 143 3.83 13.94 -10.05
CA MET A 143 4.04 13.72 -8.62
C MET A 143 3.12 12.63 -8.08
N ILE A 144 1.83 12.62 -8.44
CA ILE A 144 0.89 11.55 -8.04
C ILE A 144 1.38 10.21 -8.58
N LEU A 145 1.70 10.14 -9.86
CA LEU A 145 2.17 8.92 -10.52
C LEU A 145 3.45 8.39 -9.86
N ILE A 146 4.44 9.25 -9.65
CA ILE A 146 5.71 8.87 -9.01
C ILE A 146 5.47 8.32 -7.62
N LEU A 147 4.66 8.99 -6.78
CA LEU A 147 4.38 8.53 -5.43
C LEU A 147 3.60 7.21 -5.42
N ARG A 148 2.55 7.08 -6.25
CA ARG A 148 1.74 5.86 -6.33
C ARG A 148 2.50 4.66 -6.92
N LEU A 149 3.39 4.93 -7.87
CA LEU A 149 4.19 3.90 -8.52
C LEU A 149 5.51 3.59 -7.80
N THR A 150 5.84 4.32 -6.71
CA THR A 150 7.05 4.06 -5.93
C THR A 150 6.76 3.02 -4.85
N PRO A 151 7.30 1.79 -4.97
CA PRO A 151 7.16 0.78 -3.95
C PRO A 151 7.93 1.17 -2.69
N GLY A 152 7.44 0.74 -1.52
CA GLY A 152 8.12 0.93 -0.24
C GLY A 152 7.76 2.21 0.52
N ILE A 153 7.03 3.14 -0.08
CA ILE A 153 6.46 4.29 0.66
C ILE A 153 5.12 3.87 1.26
N PRO A 154 4.94 3.93 2.59
CA PRO A 154 3.67 3.62 3.23
C PRO A 154 2.54 4.47 2.64
N PHE A 155 1.37 3.86 2.48
CA PHE A 155 0.24 4.47 1.79
C PHE A 155 -0.26 5.78 2.46
N CYS A 156 -0.27 5.83 3.78
CA CYS A 156 -0.58 7.03 4.56
C CYS A 156 0.40 8.18 4.24
N VAL A 157 1.70 7.87 4.15
CA VAL A 157 2.74 8.87 3.82
C VAL A 157 2.52 9.42 2.42
N GLN A 158 2.18 8.57 1.43
CA GLN A 158 1.85 9.03 0.07
C GLN A 158 0.68 10.01 0.08
N ASN A 159 -0.42 9.67 0.80
CA ASN A 159 -1.59 10.54 0.91
C ASN A 159 -1.27 11.87 1.59
N TYR A 160 -0.45 11.82 2.64
CA TYR A 160 -0.02 13.02 3.36
C TYR A 160 0.86 13.92 2.50
N LEU A 161 1.84 13.36 1.80
CA LEU A 161 2.70 14.14 0.90
C LEU A 161 1.89 14.86 -0.20
N LEU A 162 0.89 14.17 -0.79
CA LEU A 162 0.03 14.75 -1.80
C LEU A 162 -0.91 15.84 -1.23
N GLY A 163 -1.41 15.66 -0.01
CA GLY A 163 -2.20 16.68 0.69
C GLY A 163 -1.38 17.90 1.08
N LEU A 164 -0.18 17.69 1.64
CA LEU A 164 0.76 18.76 2.02
C LEU A 164 1.25 19.56 0.83
N ALA A 165 1.48 18.91 -0.31
CA ALA A 165 1.88 19.55 -1.56
C ALA A 165 0.73 20.30 -2.29
N GLU A 166 -0.46 20.35 -1.68
CA GLU A 166 -1.65 21.01 -2.24
C GLU A 166 -2.05 20.54 -3.65
N VAL A 167 -1.75 19.30 -3.98
CA VAL A 167 -2.19 18.71 -5.23
C VAL A 167 -3.70 18.88 -5.37
N PRO A 168 -4.25 19.33 -6.53
CA PRO A 168 -5.69 19.48 -6.70
C PRO A 168 -6.44 18.19 -6.40
N PHE A 169 -7.46 18.27 -5.53
CA PHE A 169 -8.18 17.08 -5.02
C PHE A 169 -8.73 16.19 -6.14
N GLY A 170 -9.28 16.77 -7.20
CA GLY A 170 -9.82 16.00 -8.34
C GLY A 170 -8.74 15.13 -9.02
N LYS A 171 -7.55 15.69 -9.27
CA LYS A 171 -6.41 14.93 -9.83
C LYS A 171 -5.93 13.85 -8.87
N PHE A 172 -5.76 14.21 -7.58
CA PHE A 172 -5.38 13.27 -6.53
C PHE A 172 -6.35 12.08 -6.46
N PHE A 173 -7.65 12.37 -6.40
CA PHE A 173 -8.70 11.36 -6.27
C PHE A 173 -8.74 10.44 -7.49
N LEU A 174 -8.82 11.02 -8.70
CA LEU A 174 -8.93 10.26 -9.94
C LEU A 174 -7.76 9.30 -10.14
N TRP A 175 -6.53 9.80 -10.06
CA TRP A 175 -5.34 8.98 -10.27
C TRP A 175 -5.13 7.96 -9.16
N SER A 176 -5.43 8.31 -7.90
CA SER A 176 -5.37 7.36 -6.80
C SER A 176 -6.39 6.24 -6.96
N PHE A 177 -7.62 6.58 -7.37
CA PHE A 177 -8.67 5.60 -7.61
C PHE A 177 -8.28 4.65 -8.74
N VAL A 178 -7.93 5.17 -9.91
CA VAL A 178 -7.59 4.36 -11.10
C VAL A 178 -6.39 3.45 -10.86
N LEU A 179 -5.36 3.93 -10.16
CA LEU A 179 -4.13 3.16 -9.95
C LEU A 179 -4.23 2.15 -8.81
N CYS A 180 -4.91 2.52 -7.71
CA CYS A 180 -4.87 1.69 -6.50
C CYS A 180 -6.06 0.73 -6.37
N MET A 181 -7.22 1.02 -6.98
CA MET A 181 -8.39 0.15 -6.83
C MET A 181 -8.21 -1.25 -7.43
N PRO A 182 -7.67 -1.39 -8.66
CA PRO A 182 -7.41 -2.72 -9.21
C PRO A 182 -6.43 -3.53 -8.36
N GLN A 183 -5.41 -2.87 -7.82
CA GLN A 183 -4.42 -3.50 -6.93
C GLN A 183 -5.05 -3.97 -5.61
N ASN A 184 -5.90 -3.15 -5.00
CA ASN A 184 -6.59 -3.50 -3.76
C ASN A 184 -7.54 -4.69 -3.97
N ALA A 185 -8.31 -4.71 -5.08
CA ALA A 185 -9.16 -5.85 -5.44
C ALA A 185 -8.33 -7.13 -5.62
N ALA A 186 -7.19 -7.05 -6.29
CA ALA A 186 -6.30 -8.20 -6.47
C ALA A 186 -5.75 -8.73 -5.13
N PHE A 187 -5.40 -7.85 -4.18
CA PHE A 187 -4.97 -8.27 -2.85
C PHE A 187 -6.08 -8.90 -2.02
N ILE A 188 -7.33 -8.44 -2.12
CA ILE A 188 -8.49 -9.05 -1.45
C ILE A 188 -8.70 -10.48 -1.97
N LEU A 189 -8.71 -10.64 -3.30
CA LEU A 189 -8.85 -11.95 -3.94
C LEU A 189 -7.67 -12.88 -3.62
N PHE A 190 -6.46 -12.34 -3.57
CA PHE A 190 -5.27 -13.10 -3.20
C PHE A 190 -5.36 -13.59 -1.75
N GLY A 191 -5.78 -12.73 -0.80
CA GLY A 191 -5.96 -13.11 0.60
C GLY A 191 -6.99 -14.22 0.76
N ASP A 192 -8.12 -14.13 0.06
CA ASP A 192 -9.15 -15.17 0.08
C ASP A 192 -8.64 -16.51 -0.52
N ALA A 193 -7.98 -16.44 -1.66
CA ALA A 193 -7.44 -17.62 -2.33
C ALA A 193 -6.33 -18.31 -1.51
N LEU A 194 -5.55 -17.54 -0.75
CA LEU A 194 -4.48 -18.05 0.09
C LEU A 194 -5.03 -18.88 1.24
N LEU A 195 -6.10 -18.42 1.92
CA LEU A 195 -6.64 -19.08 3.10
C LEU A 195 -7.61 -20.24 2.74
N HIS A 196 -8.34 -20.11 1.64
CA HIS A 196 -9.28 -21.16 1.20
C HIS A 196 -8.67 -22.22 0.26
N GLY A 197 -7.33 -22.19 0.06
CA GLY A 197 -6.63 -23.18 -0.76
C GLY A 197 -7.04 -23.21 -2.23
N LYS A 198 -7.60 -22.12 -2.75
CA LYS A 198 -8.07 -21.99 -4.15
C LYS A 198 -6.87 -21.81 -5.11
N GLY A 199 -6.07 -22.87 -5.32
CA GLY A 199 -4.79 -22.79 -6.02
C GLY A 199 -4.82 -22.08 -7.37
N LYS A 200 -5.85 -22.32 -8.23
CA LYS A 200 -5.99 -21.60 -9.50
C LYS A 200 -6.23 -20.11 -9.30
N MET A 201 -7.06 -19.73 -8.34
CA MET A 201 -7.37 -18.34 -8.05
C MET A 201 -6.17 -17.61 -7.41
N LEU A 202 -5.36 -18.34 -6.62
CA LEU A 202 -4.09 -17.85 -6.09
C LEU A 202 -3.11 -17.49 -7.22
N LEU A 203 -2.99 -18.33 -8.24
CA LEU A 203 -2.17 -18.06 -9.41
C LEU A 203 -2.68 -16.84 -10.20
N TYR A 204 -3.98 -16.71 -10.41
CA TYR A 204 -4.55 -15.57 -11.12
C TYR A 204 -4.39 -14.26 -10.33
N ALA A 205 -4.71 -14.27 -9.05
CA ALA A 205 -4.57 -13.07 -8.20
C ALA A 205 -3.09 -12.68 -8.00
N GLY A 206 -2.22 -13.66 -7.75
CA GLY A 206 -0.78 -13.45 -7.68
C GLY A 206 -0.20 -12.94 -9.01
N GLY A 207 -0.60 -13.53 -10.13
CA GLY A 207 -0.22 -13.07 -11.46
C GLY A 207 -0.69 -11.65 -11.76
N ALA A 208 -1.92 -11.29 -11.34
CA ALA A 208 -2.45 -9.92 -11.47
C ALA A 208 -1.62 -8.93 -10.64
N ILE A 209 -1.26 -9.26 -9.41
CA ILE A 209 -0.39 -8.43 -8.56
C ILE A 209 0.97 -8.22 -9.25
N VAL A 210 1.60 -9.30 -9.73
CA VAL A 210 2.89 -9.22 -10.44
C VAL A 210 2.76 -8.37 -11.71
N ALA A 211 1.69 -8.54 -12.49
CA ALA A 211 1.45 -7.75 -13.70
C ALA A 211 1.25 -6.26 -13.38
N ILE A 212 0.46 -5.93 -12.34
CA ILE A 212 0.25 -4.56 -11.89
C ILE A 212 1.58 -3.94 -11.43
N VAL A 213 2.33 -4.62 -10.57
CA VAL A 213 3.63 -4.14 -10.05
C VAL A 213 4.64 -3.98 -11.20
N SER A 214 4.69 -4.92 -12.14
CA SER A 214 5.59 -4.84 -13.30
C SER A 214 5.17 -3.71 -14.24
N GLY A 215 3.89 -3.56 -14.53
CA GLY A 215 3.34 -2.48 -15.34
C GLY A 215 3.62 -1.12 -14.74
N THR A 216 3.43 -0.94 -13.44
CA THR A 216 3.75 0.29 -12.72
C THR A 216 5.26 0.60 -12.77
N HIS A 217 6.11 -0.43 -12.65
CA HIS A 217 7.56 -0.26 -12.78
C HIS A 217 7.98 0.20 -14.20
N LEU A 218 7.36 -0.36 -15.24
CA LEU A 218 7.60 0.04 -16.64
C LEU A 218 7.14 1.48 -16.90
N LEU A 219 5.94 1.85 -16.44
CA LEU A 219 5.43 3.21 -16.53
C LEU A 219 6.38 4.22 -15.86
N ARG A 220 6.84 3.92 -14.65
CA ARG A 220 7.82 4.75 -13.93
C ARG A 220 9.12 4.95 -14.73
N ARG A 221 9.64 3.89 -15.36
CA ARG A 221 10.84 3.98 -16.21
C ARG A 221 10.61 4.89 -17.42
N HIS A 222 9.42 4.81 -18.01
CA HIS A 222 9.07 5.63 -19.17
C HIS A 222 8.98 7.12 -18.81
N TYR A 223 8.27 7.46 -17.73
CA TYR A 223 8.13 8.84 -17.25
C TYR A 223 9.43 9.41 -16.67
N GLY A 224 10.22 8.62 -15.96
CA GLY A 224 11.51 9.04 -15.42
C GLY A 224 12.55 9.38 -16.50
N ARG A 225 12.52 8.70 -17.66
CA ARG A 225 13.42 9.00 -18.78
C ARG A 225 13.09 10.31 -19.48
N LYS A 226 11.80 10.68 -19.62
CA LYS A 226 11.39 11.96 -20.23
C LYS A 226 11.87 13.17 -19.44
N ARG A 227 11.99 13.05 -18.12
CA ARG A 227 12.43 14.15 -17.25
C ARG A 227 13.95 14.36 -17.23
N SER A 228 14.73 13.36 -17.59
CA SER A 228 16.20 13.48 -17.72
C SER A 228 16.65 14.00 -19.10
N ALA A 229 15.70 14.13 -20.03
CA ALA A 229 15.95 14.58 -21.41
C ALA A 229 15.39 15.98 -21.70
N ALA A 230 14.69 16.57 -20.74
CA ALA A 230 14.20 17.97 -20.74
C ALA A 230 14.97 18.81 -19.71
#